data_182cd9ba93e63505d4f13338c5a6d7f7
#
_entry.id   182cd9ba93e63505d4f13338c5a6d7f7
#
_cell.length_a   1.000
_cell.length_b   1.000
_cell.length_c   1.000
_cell.angle_alpha   90.00
_cell.angle_beta   90.00
_cell.angle_gamma   90.00
#
_symmetry.space_group_name_H-M   'P 1'
#
loop_
_entity.id
_entity.type
_entity.pdbx_description
1 polymer ?
#
loop_
_entity_poly.entity_id
_entity_poly.type
_entity_poly.pdbx_seq_one_letter_code
_entity_poly.pdbx_strand_id
1 'polypeptide(L)'
;LILAGRPSMGKTALATNIAFAAAKAHLRTDGKEGAGVAFFSLEMSAEQLATRILADEAQVASEKIRRGDLKPEDFQRFSEASSILSRVPFYVDDTPALSIAAVRTRSRRLARTSGGLGLIVVDYLQLLRGSGGKGNENRVQEISEITRGLKAIAKELDVPVMALSQLSRAVEQREDKRPQLSDLRESGSIEQDADVVMFVFREQYYLERAEPSRRP
;
A
#
# COMPACT_ATOMS: atom_id res chain seq x y z
N LEU A 1 -11.49 0.56 -1.60
CA LEU A 1 -11.13 -0.29 -0.47
C LEU A 1 -10.09 0.42 0.39
N ILE A 2 -10.21 0.30 1.72
CA ILE A 2 -9.21 0.81 2.68
C ILE A 2 -8.50 -0.37 3.37
N LEU A 3 -7.16 -0.32 3.40
CA LEU A 3 -6.33 -1.24 4.16
C LEU A 3 -5.70 -0.50 5.35
N ALA A 4 -6.22 -0.72 6.54
CA ALA A 4 -5.87 0.06 7.72
C ALA A 4 -5.09 -0.76 8.76
N GLY A 5 -4.23 -0.10 9.52
CA GLY A 5 -3.48 -0.74 10.61
C GLY A 5 -2.46 0.22 11.24
N ARG A 6 -1.97 -0.15 12.41
CA ARG A 6 -0.88 0.59 13.07
C ARG A 6 0.44 0.41 12.31
N PRO A 7 1.43 1.29 12.53
CA PRO A 7 2.79 1.09 12.01
C PRO A 7 3.33 -0.31 12.34
N SER A 8 4.16 -0.87 11.47
CA SER A 8 4.79 -2.18 11.62
C SER A 8 3.85 -3.39 11.62
N MET A 9 2.55 -3.22 11.37
CA MET A 9 1.60 -4.34 11.24
C MET A 9 1.69 -5.09 9.91
N GLY A 10 2.37 -4.53 8.89
CA GLY A 10 2.56 -5.18 7.60
C GLY A 10 1.63 -4.70 6.48
N LYS A 11 0.97 -3.53 6.62
CA LYS A 11 0.10 -2.96 5.58
C LYS A 11 0.74 -2.90 4.21
N THR A 12 1.88 -2.20 4.11
CA THR A 12 2.63 -2.07 2.84
C THR A 12 3.04 -3.43 2.28
N ALA A 13 3.46 -4.38 3.13
CA ALA A 13 3.82 -5.72 2.67
C ALA A 13 2.63 -6.43 2.05
N LEU A 14 1.47 -6.44 2.73
CA LEU A 14 0.25 -7.07 2.22
C LEU A 14 -0.22 -6.41 0.93
N ALA A 15 -0.26 -5.06 0.89
CA ALA A 15 -0.66 -4.33 -0.32
C ALA A 15 0.27 -4.61 -1.50
N THR A 16 1.59 -4.65 -1.25
CA THR A 16 2.60 -4.98 -2.27
C THR A 16 2.40 -6.39 -2.81
N ASN A 17 2.17 -7.36 -1.93
CA ASN A 17 1.96 -8.76 -2.34
C ASN A 17 0.68 -8.92 -3.17
N ILE A 18 -0.43 -8.30 -2.77
CA ILE A 18 -1.67 -8.31 -3.54
C ILE A 18 -1.45 -7.67 -4.92
N ALA A 19 -0.84 -6.50 -4.95
CA ALA A 19 -0.59 -5.74 -6.17
C ALA A 19 0.37 -6.47 -7.12
N PHE A 20 1.45 -7.04 -6.60
CA PHE A 20 2.41 -7.79 -7.40
C PHE A 20 1.83 -9.12 -7.90
N ALA A 21 1.04 -9.82 -7.07
CA ALA A 21 0.33 -11.02 -7.50
C ALA A 21 -0.63 -10.74 -8.66
N ALA A 22 -1.37 -9.62 -8.62
CA ALA A 22 -2.25 -9.20 -9.71
C ALA A 22 -1.47 -8.92 -11.01
N ALA A 23 -0.36 -8.17 -10.92
CA ALA A 23 0.50 -7.88 -12.07
C ALA A 23 1.18 -9.12 -12.64
N LYS A 24 1.61 -10.05 -11.80
CA LYS A 24 2.22 -11.33 -12.18
C LYS A 24 1.20 -12.26 -12.85
N ALA A 25 -0.04 -12.31 -12.36
CA ALA A 25 -1.12 -13.06 -13.00
C ALA A 25 -1.41 -12.52 -14.40
N HIS A 26 -1.46 -11.19 -14.55
CA HIS A 26 -1.64 -10.53 -15.85
C HIS A 26 -0.55 -10.94 -16.86
N LEU A 27 0.72 -10.87 -16.46
CA LEU A 27 1.84 -11.30 -17.30
C LEU A 27 1.74 -12.79 -17.68
N ARG A 28 1.43 -13.66 -16.72
CA ARG A 28 1.41 -15.12 -16.92
C ARG A 28 0.27 -15.58 -17.81
N THR A 29 -0.85 -14.88 -17.81
CA THR A 29 -2.07 -15.28 -18.54
C THR A 29 -2.30 -14.46 -19.80
N ASP A 30 -1.32 -13.66 -20.22
CA ASP A 30 -1.42 -12.76 -21.36
C ASP A 30 -2.65 -11.84 -21.28
N GLY A 31 -2.83 -11.25 -20.08
CA GLY A 31 -3.91 -10.30 -19.82
C GLY A 31 -5.29 -10.90 -19.54
N LYS A 32 -5.44 -12.23 -19.49
CA LYS A 32 -6.75 -12.84 -19.22
C LYS A 32 -7.14 -12.80 -17.76
N GLU A 33 -6.16 -12.80 -16.86
CA GLU A 33 -6.33 -12.70 -15.41
C GLU A 33 -5.39 -11.65 -14.85
N GLY A 34 -5.70 -11.17 -13.65
CA GLY A 34 -4.90 -10.14 -13.00
C GLY A 34 -5.06 -8.77 -13.63
N ALA A 35 -4.07 -7.88 -13.43
CA ALA A 35 -4.20 -6.48 -13.85
C ALA A 35 -2.86 -5.76 -13.93
N GLY A 36 -2.78 -4.74 -14.77
CA GLY A 36 -1.77 -3.69 -14.65
C GLY A 36 -2.00 -2.87 -13.37
N VAL A 37 -0.93 -2.54 -12.64
CA VAL A 37 -1.00 -1.91 -11.33
C VAL A 37 -0.28 -0.57 -11.32
N ALA A 38 -0.95 0.49 -10.84
CA ALA A 38 -0.33 1.75 -10.46
C ALA A 38 -0.14 1.78 -8.94
N PHE A 39 1.08 1.85 -8.46
CA PHE A 39 1.42 1.89 -7.05
C PHE A 39 2.04 3.25 -6.69
N PHE A 40 1.28 4.09 -6.00
CA PHE A 40 1.75 5.37 -5.46
C PHE A 40 2.34 5.14 -4.07
N SER A 41 3.67 5.08 -4.01
CA SER A 41 4.43 4.82 -2.79
C SER A 41 4.91 6.13 -2.17
N LEU A 42 4.13 6.70 -1.27
CA LEU A 42 4.43 8.01 -0.70
C LEU A 42 5.33 7.94 0.54
N GLU A 43 5.50 6.74 1.12
CA GLU A 43 6.33 6.50 2.29
C GLU A 43 7.68 5.87 1.92
N MET A 44 7.69 4.93 0.98
CA MET A 44 8.89 4.19 0.57
C MET A 44 9.33 4.61 -0.82
N SER A 45 10.64 4.64 -1.08
CA SER A 45 11.15 4.81 -2.44
C SER A 45 10.83 3.60 -3.33
N ALA A 46 10.79 3.83 -4.63
CA ALA A 46 10.61 2.77 -5.63
C ALA A 46 11.67 1.66 -5.49
N GLU A 47 12.92 2.04 -5.17
CA GLU A 47 14.02 1.10 -4.94
C GLU A 47 13.77 0.21 -3.71
N GLN A 48 13.29 0.78 -2.60
CA GLN A 48 12.96 0.02 -1.39
C GLN A 48 11.80 -0.95 -1.66
N LEU A 49 10.81 -0.52 -2.43
CA LEU A 49 9.68 -1.37 -2.80
C LEU A 49 10.11 -2.50 -3.72
N ALA A 50 10.93 -2.21 -4.74
CA ALA A 50 11.50 -3.20 -5.64
C ALA A 50 12.35 -4.23 -4.88
N THR A 51 13.19 -3.78 -3.95
CA THR A 51 14.01 -4.67 -3.09
C THR A 51 13.12 -5.62 -2.28
N ARG A 52 12.00 -5.13 -1.75
CA ARG A 52 11.03 -5.96 -1.01
C ARG A 52 10.40 -7.02 -1.91
N ILE A 53 9.97 -6.64 -3.11
CA ILE A 53 9.38 -7.57 -4.08
C ILE A 53 10.39 -8.62 -4.50
N LEU A 54 11.64 -8.22 -4.79
CA LEU A 54 12.72 -9.13 -5.16
C LEU A 54 13.04 -10.10 -4.03
N ALA A 55 13.09 -9.63 -2.78
CA ALA A 55 13.32 -10.47 -1.60
C ALA A 55 12.25 -11.57 -1.46
N ASP A 56 10.99 -11.18 -1.62
CA ASP A 56 9.85 -12.09 -1.52
C ASP A 56 9.82 -13.09 -2.68
N GLU A 57 10.00 -12.63 -3.91
CA GLU A 57 9.99 -13.47 -5.11
C GLU A 57 11.19 -14.44 -5.13
N ALA A 58 12.37 -14.00 -4.73
CA ALA A 58 13.58 -14.83 -4.63
C ALA A 58 13.58 -15.74 -3.39
N GLN A 59 12.61 -15.59 -2.47
CA GLN A 59 12.56 -16.30 -1.19
C GLN A 59 13.85 -16.13 -0.36
N VAL A 60 14.38 -14.90 -0.34
CA VAL A 60 15.57 -14.52 0.42
C VAL A 60 15.19 -13.45 1.43
N ALA A 61 15.56 -13.66 2.69
CA ALA A 61 15.26 -12.70 3.74
C ALA A 61 15.87 -11.33 3.42
N SER A 62 15.06 -10.26 3.50
CA SER A 62 15.49 -8.87 3.23
C SER A 62 16.69 -8.45 4.09
N GLU A 63 16.86 -9.06 5.27
CA GLU A 63 18.00 -8.80 6.15
C GLU A 63 19.31 -9.32 5.55
N LYS A 64 19.30 -10.50 4.88
CA LYS A 64 20.47 -11.04 4.17
C LYS A 64 20.88 -10.13 3.03
N ILE A 65 19.90 -9.61 2.27
CA ILE A 65 20.14 -8.66 1.19
C ILE A 65 20.83 -7.41 1.72
N ARG A 66 20.28 -6.84 2.79
CA ARG A 66 20.81 -5.61 3.40
C ARG A 66 22.22 -5.79 3.97
N ARG A 67 22.56 -6.99 4.48
CA ARG A 67 23.89 -7.31 5.02
C ARG A 67 24.89 -7.74 3.94
N GLY A 68 24.44 -8.00 2.71
CA GLY A 68 25.29 -8.56 1.65
C GLY A 68 25.66 -10.05 1.90
N ASP A 69 24.97 -10.74 2.80
CA ASP A 69 25.19 -12.14 3.14
C ASP A 69 24.38 -13.05 2.18
N LEU A 70 24.79 -13.04 0.91
CA LEU A 70 24.14 -13.79 -0.17
C LEU A 70 25.02 -14.96 -0.61
N LYS A 71 24.41 -16.14 -0.74
CA LYS A 71 25.06 -17.30 -1.29
C LYS A 71 24.98 -17.30 -2.83
N PRO A 72 25.84 -18.06 -3.54
CA PRO A 72 25.76 -18.19 -5.00
C PRO A 72 24.37 -18.59 -5.50
N GLU A 73 23.66 -19.47 -4.78
CA GLU A 73 22.30 -19.91 -5.10
C GLU A 73 21.27 -18.77 -5.02
N ASP A 74 21.50 -17.81 -4.14
CA ASP A 74 20.64 -16.64 -3.98
C ASP A 74 20.71 -15.74 -5.22
N PHE A 75 21.88 -15.60 -5.85
CA PHE A 75 22.06 -14.79 -7.05
C PHE A 75 21.26 -15.32 -8.24
N GLN A 76 21.17 -16.64 -8.44
CA GLN A 76 20.35 -17.19 -9.49
C GLN A 76 18.86 -16.84 -9.25
N ARG A 77 18.36 -17.06 -8.04
CA ARG A 77 16.98 -16.72 -7.67
C ARG A 77 16.67 -15.22 -7.84
N PHE A 78 17.63 -14.36 -7.51
CA PHE A 78 17.51 -12.92 -7.76
C PHE A 78 17.46 -12.57 -9.24
N SER A 79 18.27 -13.22 -10.07
CA SER A 79 18.26 -13.01 -11.52
C SER A 79 16.90 -13.37 -12.12
N GLU A 80 16.34 -14.50 -11.70
CA GLU A 80 15.01 -14.94 -12.13
C GLU A 80 13.91 -13.98 -11.65
N ALA A 81 13.93 -13.57 -10.37
CA ALA A 81 12.99 -12.61 -9.80
C ALA A 81 13.08 -11.24 -10.50
N SER A 82 14.30 -10.76 -10.79
CA SER A 82 14.52 -9.52 -11.53
C SER A 82 13.97 -9.59 -12.96
N SER A 83 14.16 -10.73 -13.63
CA SER A 83 13.60 -10.96 -14.96
C SER A 83 12.06 -10.93 -14.96
N ILE A 84 11.43 -11.44 -13.91
CA ILE A 84 9.98 -11.35 -13.74
C ILE A 84 9.58 -9.88 -13.49
N LEU A 85 10.20 -9.22 -12.51
CA LEU A 85 9.89 -7.86 -12.11
C LEU A 85 9.99 -6.86 -13.27
N SER A 86 10.97 -7.04 -14.16
CA SER A 86 11.14 -6.16 -15.33
C SER A 86 10.05 -6.26 -16.39
N ARG A 87 9.26 -7.34 -16.38
CA ARG A 87 8.22 -7.62 -17.38
C ARG A 87 6.78 -7.41 -16.88
N VAL A 88 6.58 -7.47 -15.55
CA VAL A 88 5.24 -7.30 -14.98
C VAL A 88 4.75 -5.86 -15.17
N PRO A 89 3.46 -5.64 -15.49
CA PRO A 89 2.87 -4.31 -15.58
C PRO A 89 2.61 -3.70 -14.20
N PHE A 90 3.71 -3.43 -13.48
CA PHE A 90 3.71 -2.87 -12.12
C PHE A 90 4.45 -1.53 -12.12
N TYR A 91 3.70 -0.43 -12.04
CA TYR A 91 4.21 0.92 -12.18
C TYR A 91 4.26 1.62 -10.83
N VAL A 92 5.45 1.96 -10.38
CA VAL A 92 5.68 2.66 -9.10
C VAL A 92 5.88 4.14 -9.33
N ASP A 93 5.21 4.95 -8.53
CA ASP A 93 5.41 6.39 -8.44
C ASP A 93 5.68 6.75 -6.97
N ASP A 94 6.93 7.12 -6.67
CA ASP A 94 7.39 7.49 -5.33
C ASP A 94 7.58 8.99 -5.14
N THR A 95 6.95 9.80 -6.00
CA THR A 95 6.98 11.25 -5.87
C THR A 95 6.36 11.68 -4.53
N PRO A 96 7.11 12.40 -3.67
CA PRO A 96 6.61 12.80 -2.36
C PRO A 96 5.50 13.85 -2.47
N ALA A 97 4.60 13.83 -1.49
CA ALA A 97 3.57 14.86 -1.32
C ALA A 97 2.68 15.11 -2.55
N LEU A 98 2.33 14.04 -3.28
CA LEU A 98 1.41 14.12 -4.41
C LEU A 98 0.06 14.69 -4.00
N SER A 99 -0.51 15.54 -4.86
CA SER A 99 -1.91 15.93 -4.74
C SER A 99 -2.84 14.87 -5.33
N ILE A 100 -4.07 14.82 -4.85
CA ILE A 100 -5.09 13.93 -5.41
C ILE A 100 -5.33 14.17 -6.92
N ALA A 101 -5.19 15.42 -7.38
CA ALA A 101 -5.26 15.78 -8.79
C ALA A 101 -4.09 15.19 -9.60
N ALA A 102 -2.88 15.17 -9.01
CA ALA A 102 -1.71 14.56 -9.64
C ALA A 102 -1.88 13.02 -9.75
N VAL A 103 -2.37 12.36 -8.69
CA VAL A 103 -2.70 10.92 -8.72
C VAL A 103 -3.67 10.64 -9.87
N ARG A 104 -4.76 11.41 -9.99
CA ARG A 104 -5.76 11.27 -11.06
C ARG A 104 -5.14 11.40 -12.44
N THR A 105 -4.33 12.43 -12.68
CA THR A 105 -3.69 12.70 -13.97
C THR A 105 -2.72 11.58 -14.36
N ARG A 106 -1.91 11.11 -13.41
CA ARG A 106 -0.93 10.04 -13.64
C ARG A 106 -1.62 8.69 -13.90
N SER A 107 -2.66 8.37 -13.12
CA SER A 107 -3.46 7.15 -13.34
C SER A 107 -4.13 7.14 -14.70
N ARG A 108 -4.72 8.27 -15.15
CA ARG A 108 -5.28 8.42 -16.50
C ARG A 108 -4.23 8.21 -17.60
N ARG A 109 -3.03 8.74 -17.39
CA ARG A 109 -1.94 8.56 -18.36
C ARG A 109 -1.55 7.09 -18.44
N LEU A 110 -1.32 6.44 -17.32
CA LEU A 110 -0.99 5.02 -17.25
C LEU A 110 -2.08 4.16 -17.91
N ALA A 111 -3.35 4.37 -17.57
CA ALA A 111 -4.46 3.61 -18.15
C ALA A 111 -4.49 3.65 -19.69
N ARG A 112 -4.02 4.77 -20.30
CA ARG A 112 -3.95 4.92 -21.77
C ARG A 112 -2.69 4.33 -22.40
N THR A 113 -1.55 4.36 -21.68
CA THR A 113 -0.23 4.03 -22.25
C THR A 113 0.23 2.62 -21.96
N SER A 114 -0.31 1.96 -20.93
CA SER A 114 0.13 0.65 -20.44
C SER A 114 -0.73 -0.54 -20.88
N GLY A 115 -1.61 -0.34 -21.84
CA GLY A 115 -2.53 -1.40 -22.28
C GLY A 115 -3.68 -1.70 -21.32
N GLY A 116 -3.88 -0.84 -20.32
CA GLY A 116 -4.92 -0.95 -19.31
C GLY A 116 -4.38 -0.95 -17.88
N LEU A 117 -5.21 -0.46 -16.98
CA LEU A 117 -4.94 -0.42 -15.54
C LEU A 117 -6.10 -1.11 -14.84
N GLY A 118 -5.83 -2.03 -13.92
CA GLY A 118 -6.86 -2.77 -13.22
C GLY A 118 -6.74 -2.69 -11.70
N LEU A 119 -5.71 -2.01 -11.16
CA LEU A 119 -5.59 -1.73 -9.73
C LEU A 119 -4.76 -0.46 -9.51
N ILE A 120 -5.24 0.40 -8.61
CA ILE A 120 -4.48 1.54 -8.10
C ILE A 120 -4.25 1.32 -6.61
N VAL A 121 -2.99 1.44 -6.16
CA VAL A 121 -2.61 1.38 -4.75
C VAL A 121 -2.05 2.73 -4.32
N VAL A 122 -2.42 3.20 -3.13
CA VAL A 122 -1.89 4.43 -2.52
C VAL A 122 -1.40 4.12 -1.11
N ASP A 123 -0.09 4.23 -0.89
CA ASP A 123 0.55 3.95 0.39
C ASP A 123 1.27 5.21 0.93
N TYR A 124 0.70 5.91 1.89
CA TYR A 124 -0.64 5.84 2.50
C TYR A 124 -1.36 7.19 2.37
N LEU A 125 -2.68 7.17 2.44
CA LEU A 125 -3.53 8.32 2.07
C LEU A 125 -3.24 9.61 2.85
N GLN A 126 -2.78 9.52 4.11
CA GLN A 126 -2.45 10.69 4.92
C GLN A 126 -1.20 11.46 4.44
N LEU A 127 -0.42 10.92 3.51
CA LEU A 127 0.71 11.61 2.87
C LEU A 127 0.31 12.35 1.58
N LEU A 128 -0.90 12.11 1.07
CA LEU A 128 -1.45 12.91 -0.02
C LEU A 128 -1.75 14.34 0.46
N ARG A 129 -1.76 15.25 -0.51
CA ARG A 129 -2.18 16.63 -0.31
C ARG A 129 -3.55 16.87 -0.94
N GLY A 130 -4.41 17.56 -0.19
CA GLY A 130 -5.61 18.18 -0.73
C GLY A 130 -5.31 19.55 -1.37
N SER A 131 -6.34 20.21 -1.89
CA SER A 131 -6.23 21.56 -2.46
C SER A 131 -6.23 22.69 -1.42
N GLY A 132 -6.54 22.39 -0.14
CA GLY A 132 -6.69 23.36 0.93
C GLY A 132 -5.39 23.66 1.70
N GLY A 133 -5.27 24.90 2.17
CA GLY A 133 -4.09 25.42 2.86
C GLY A 133 -3.92 24.93 4.32
N LYS A 134 -2.79 25.25 4.92
CA LYS A 134 -2.27 24.79 6.23
C LYS A 134 -3.16 25.16 7.43
N GLY A 135 -3.62 24.18 8.22
CA GLY A 135 -4.27 24.34 9.53
C GLY A 135 -4.90 23.03 10.03
N ASN A 136 -4.96 22.81 11.35
CA ASN A 136 -5.47 21.56 11.94
C ASN A 136 -6.97 21.31 11.69
N GLU A 137 -7.80 22.34 11.61
CA GLU A 137 -9.22 22.22 11.23
C GLU A 137 -9.39 21.80 9.77
N ASN A 138 -8.40 22.09 8.94
CA ASN A 138 -8.33 21.69 7.54
C ASN A 138 -8.00 20.20 7.33
N ARG A 139 -7.44 19.49 8.31
CA ARG A 139 -6.95 18.12 8.10
C ARG A 139 -8.08 17.11 7.85
N VAL A 140 -9.18 17.20 8.60
CA VAL A 140 -10.36 16.35 8.38
C VAL A 140 -10.99 16.64 7.02
N GLN A 141 -11.08 17.92 6.64
CA GLN A 141 -11.59 18.33 5.33
C GLN A 141 -10.68 17.87 4.20
N GLU A 142 -9.35 17.99 4.38
CA GLU A 142 -8.35 17.55 3.43
C GLU A 142 -8.44 16.03 3.18
N ILE A 143 -8.56 15.23 4.23
CA ILE A 143 -8.74 13.78 4.10
C ILE A 143 -10.07 13.45 3.42
N SER A 144 -11.14 14.19 3.73
CA SER A 144 -12.44 14.03 3.08
C SER A 144 -12.38 14.35 1.58
N GLU A 145 -11.59 15.35 1.19
CA GLU A 145 -11.34 15.66 -0.22
C GLU A 145 -10.56 14.53 -0.90
N ILE A 146 -9.52 14.02 -0.25
CA ILE A 146 -8.69 12.93 -0.75
C ILE A 146 -9.52 11.67 -0.97
N THR A 147 -10.33 11.24 0.02
CA THR A 147 -11.14 10.01 -0.08
C THR A 147 -12.19 10.10 -1.17
N ARG A 148 -12.89 11.25 -1.27
CA ARG A 148 -13.82 11.50 -2.40
C ARG A 148 -13.11 11.54 -3.74
N GLY A 149 -11.92 12.11 -3.79
CA GLY A 149 -11.08 12.13 -4.98
C GLY A 149 -10.66 10.72 -5.41
N LEU A 150 -10.24 9.87 -4.49
CA LEU A 150 -9.90 8.47 -4.77
C LEU A 150 -11.12 7.68 -5.26
N LYS A 151 -12.29 7.90 -4.65
CA LYS A 151 -13.56 7.30 -5.11
C LYS A 151 -13.95 7.76 -6.52
N ALA A 152 -13.73 9.04 -6.81
CA ALA A 152 -13.97 9.59 -8.15
C ALA A 152 -13.04 8.98 -9.20
N ILE A 153 -11.74 8.79 -8.88
CA ILE A 153 -10.76 8.12 -9.74
C ILE A 153 -11.21 6.68 -10.02
N ALA A 154 -11.60 5.93 -8.99
CA ALA A 154 -12.07 4.56 -9.12
C ALA A 154 -13.27 4.45 -10.09
N LYS A 155 -14.25 5.33 -9.94
CA LYS A 155 -15.44 5.38 -10.82
C LYS A 155 -15.11 5.80 -12.24
N GLU A 156 -14.25 6.80 -12.39
CA GLU A 156 -13.89 7.35 -13.69
C GLU A 156 -13.11 6.38 -14.58
N LEU A 157 -12.18 5.65 -13.95
CA LEU A 157 -11.32 4.70 -14.66
C LEU A 157 -11.89 3.28 -14.68
N ASP A 158 -12.98 3.04 -13.95
CA ASP A 158 -13.56 1.71 -13.68
C ASP A 158 -12.51 0.73 -13.10
N VAL A 159 -11.72 1.23 -12.14
CA VAL A 159 -10.59 0.51 -11.55
C VAL A 159 -10.69 0.55 -10.03
N PRO A 160 -10.56 -0.59 -9.32
CA PRO A 160 -10.49 -0.60 -7.88
C PRO A 160 -9.30 0.21 -7.37
N VAL A 161 -9.54 1.00 -6.33
CA VAL A 161 -8.51 1.75 -5.61
C VAL A 161 -8.35 1.15 -4.21
N MET A 162 -7.14 0.72 -3.87
CA MET A 162 -6.73 0.30 -2.55
C MET A 162 -5.91 1.43 -1.90
N ALA A 163 -6.47 2.10 -0.91
CA ALA A 163 -5.74 3.11 -0.15
C ALA A 163 -5.37 2.59 1.23
N LEU A 164 -4.09 2.72 1.58
CA LEU A 164 -3.61 2.37 2.90
C LEU A 164 -3.89 3.52 3.86
N SER A 165 -4.26 3.17 5.09
CA SER A 165 -4.54 4.15 6.15
C SER A 165 -3.84 3.78 7.44
N GLN A 166 -3.26 4.78 8.09
CA GLN A 166 -2.74 4.62 9.43
C GLN A 166 -3.85 4.84 10.46
N LEU A 167 -3.93 3.96 11.45
CA LEU A 167 -4.90 4.07 12.55
C LEU A 167 -4.42 5.05 13.63
N SER A 168 -5.37 5.65 14.35
CA SER A 168 -5.12 6.48 15.52
C SER A 168 -4.30 5.73 16.58
N ARG A 169 -3.49 6.48 17.34
CA ARG A 169 -2.73 5.93 18.49
C ARG A 169 -3.64 5.48 19.64
N ALA A 170 -4.89 5.95 19.67
CA ALA A 170 -5.84 5.58 20.71
C ALA A 170 -6.09 4.07 20.83
N VAL A 171 -5.94 3.31 19.73
CA VAL A 171 -6.04 1.84 19.75
C VAL A 171 -5.01 1.20 20.70
N GLU A 172 -3.84 1.81 20.88
CA GLU A 172 -2.77 1.28 21.74
C GLU A 172 -3.03 1.53 23.24
N GLN A 173 -3.97 2.41 23.56
CA GLN A 173 -4.37 2.72 24.93
C GLN A 173 -5.48 1.79 25.46
N ARG A 174 -6.16 1.05 24.55
CA ARG A 174 -7.20 0.10 24.93
C ARG A 174 -6.59 -1.21 25.44
N GLU A 175 -7.34 -1.93 26.25
CA GLU A 175 -7.01 -3.30 26.66
C GLU A 175 -7.04 -4.25 25.46
N ASP A 176 -8.14 -4.27 24.73
CA ASP A 176 -8.23 -4.92 23.41
C ASP A 176 -7.68 -4.00 22.32
N LYS A 177 -6.53 -4.38 21.78
CA LYS A 177 -5.81 -3.63 20.73
C LYS A 177 -6.26 -3.99 19.30
N ARG A 178 -7.31 -4.80 19.16
CA ARG A 178 -7.88 -5.09 17.85
C ARG A 178 -8.48 -3.83 17.23
N PRO A 179 -8.15 -3.53 15.98
CA PRO A 179 -8.65 -2.35 15.30
C PRO A 179 -10.17 -2.34 15.16
N GLN A 180 -10.75 -1.14 15.22
CA GLN A 180 -12.17 -0.88 15.00
C GLN A 180 -12.35 0.28 14.03
N LEU A 181 -13.54 0.41 13.42
CA LEU A 181 -13.84 1.52 12.50
C LEU A 181 -13.63 2.90 13.14
N SER A 182 -13.94 3.02 14.44
CA SER A 182 -13.69 4.24 15.19
C SER A 182 -12.22 4.67 15.27
N ASP A 183 -11.27 3.76 15.00
CA ASP A 183 -9.84 4.06 14.99
C ASP A 183 -9.40 4.79 13.70
N LEU A 184 -10.26 4.83 12.68
CA LEU A 184 -10.12 5.66 11.48
C LEU A 184 -10.51 7.13 11.73
N ARG A 185 -10.76 7.52 12.94
CA ARG A 185 -11.48 8.72 13.43
C ARG A 185 -10.84 10.07 13.12
N GLU A 186 -9.57 10.14 12.73
CA GLU A 186 -8.98 11.40 12.24
C GLU A 186 -9.59 11.83 10.88
N SER A 187 -10.53 11.03 10.37
CA SER A 187 -11.20 11.23 9.09
C SER A 187 -12.50 10.44 9.03
N GLY A 188 -13.54 10.91 9.69
CA GLY A 188 -14.89 10.30 9.64
C GLY A 188 -15.44 10.06 8.23
N SER A 189 -14.82 10.67 7.23
CA SER A 189 -15.11 10.46 5.82
C SER A 189 -14.49 9.19 5.23
N ILE A 190 -13.39 8.65 5.79
CA ILE A 190 -12.79 7.40 5.25
C ILE A 190 -13.80 6.25 5.35
N GLU A 191 -14.46 6.12 6.50
CA GLU A 191 -15.46 5.08 6.72
C GLU A 191 -16.67 5.25 5.78
N GLN A 192 -17.11 6.49 5.56
CA GLN A 192 -18.28 6.79 4.73
C GLN A 192 -18.03 6.58 3.23
N ASP A 193 -16.81 6.88 2.77
CA ASP A 193 -16.45 6.79 1.36
C ASP A 193 -15.96 5.38 0.95
N ALA A 194 -15.55 4.55 1.92
CA ALA A 194 -15.05 3.21 1.66
C ALA A 194 -16.18 2.19 1.39
N ASP A 195 -16.01 1.35 0.37
CA ASP A 195 -16.89 0.21 0.14
C ASP A 195 -16.51 -0.98 1.04
N VAL A 196 -15.20 -1.13 1.30
CA VAL A 196 -14.62 -2.18 2.15
C VAL A 196 -13.49 -1.59 2.99
N VAL A 197 -13.48 -1.92 4.27
CA VAL A 197 -12.37 -1.63 5.19
C VAL A 197 -11.80 -2.94 5.70
N MET A 198 -10.50 -3.13 5.50
CA MET A 198 -9.73 -4.26 6.03
C MET A 198 -8.76 -3.77 7.09
N PHE A 199 -8.66 -4.49 8.18
CA PHE A 199 -7.70 -4.21 9.24
C PHE A 199 -6.57 -5.23 9.26
N VAL A 200 -5.32 -4.75 9.35
CA VAL A 200 -4.15 -5.60 9.58
C VAL A 200 -3.79 -5.54 11.05
N PHE A 201 -3.82 -6.70 11.69
CA PHE A 201 -3.51 -6.87 13.10
C PHE A 201 -2.57 -8.06 13.31
N ARG A 202 -1.52 -7.88 14.10
CA ARG A 202 -0.57 -8.92 14.49
C ARG A 202 -0.52 -9.00 16.01
N GLU A 203 -1.18 -10.01 16.56
CA GLU A 203 -1.22 -10.25 18.00
C GLU A 203 0.19 -10.47 18.59
N GLN A 204 1.01 -11.25 17.88
CA GLN A 204 2.39 -11.52 18.27
C GLN A 204 3.22 -10.24 18.50
N TYR A 205 2.99 -9.20 17.70
CA TYR A 205 3.67 -7.91 17.87
C TYR A 205 3.43 -7.28 19.25
N TYR A 206 2.23 -7.45 19.79
CA TYR A 206 1.88 -6.95 21.12
C TYR A 206 2.35 -7.89 22.23
N LEU A 207 2.28 -9.21 22.03
CA LEU A 207 2.77 -10.21 22.98
C LEU A 207 4.28 -10.10 23.19
N GLU A 208 5.06 -9.89 22.14
CA GLU A 208 6.52 -9.70 22.23
C GLU A 208 6.92 -8.43 23.01
N ARG A 209 6.05 -7.42 23.03
CA ARG A 209 6.27 -6.15 23.74
C ARG A 209 5.59 -6.08 25.10
N ALA A 210 4.76 -7.04 25.43
CA ALA A 210 4.19 -7.14 26.77
C ALA A 210 5.28 -7.45 27.80
N GLU A 211 5.09 -6.93 29.02
CA GLU A 211 5.96 -7.29 30.13
C GLU A 211 5.99 -8.82 30.35
N PRO A 212 7.12 -9.39 30.83
CA PRO A 212 7.25 -10.84 30.99
C PRO A 212 6.13 -11.48 31.84
N SER A 213 5.57 -10.74 32.82
CA SER A 213 4.43 -11.14 33.63
C SER A 213 3.09 -11.25 32.92
N ARG A 214 2.99 -10.71 31.69
CA ARG A 214 1.78 -10.70 30.84
C ARG A 214 1.92 -11.55 29.58
N ARG A 215 3.03 -12.28 29.44
CA ARG A 215 3.20 -13.25 28.36
C ARG A 215 2.53 -14.56 28.75
N PRO A 216 1.69 -15.15 27.88
CA PRO A 216 1.08 -16.44 28.14
C PRO A 216 2.10 -17.57 28.23
#